data_a7663567ca51d871f53f04d4c99d4897
#
_entry.id   a7663567ca51d871f53f04d4c99d4897
#
_cell.length_a   1.000
_cell.length_b   1.000
_cell.length_c   1.000
_cell.angle_alpha   90.00
_cell.angle_beta   90.00
_cell.angle_gamma   90.00
#
_symmetry.space_group_name_H-M   'P 1'
#
loop_
_entity.id
_entity.type
_entity.pdbx_description
1 polymer ?
#
loop_
_entity_poly.entity_id
_entity_poly.type
_entity_poly.pdbx_seq_one_letter_code
_entity_poly.pdbx_strand_id
1 'polypeptide(L)'
;MTVQNAKAVIKFMEKYNKHFEELETFVSEKKAKVIADDLVWLLDSLVREQKLVMEGNDLEVKRMALFEELGIIGKKAKQLISECPEEYRAKLALECVSMEKYIDRIKRTNADIIEIIERKLSIQEKLANQPRSTMDTYTGKGNKVRKHNTSGGFFGEV
;
A
#
# COMPACT_ATOMS: atom_id res chain seq x y z
N MET A 1 -28.62 -20.53 6.55
CA MET A 1 -28.35 -19.34 7.37
C MET A 1 -29.66 -18.77 7.91
N THR A 2 -29.73 -18.41 9.19
CA THR A 2 -30.90 -17.74 9.76
C THR A 2 -30.93 -16.27 9.36
N VAL A 3 -32.14 -15.63 9.47
CA VAL A 3 -32.27 -14.16 9.24
C VAL A 3 -31.38 -13.36 10.17
N GLN A 4 -31.26 -13.78 11.43
CA GLN A 4 -30.39 -13.12 12.41
C GLN A 4 -28.93 -13.19 12.00
N ASN A 5 -28.46 -14.37 11.55
CA ASN A 5 -27.09 -14.57 11.10
C ASN A 5 -26.80 -13.75 9.85
N ALA A 6 -27.73 -13.70 8.88
CA ALA A 6 -27.58 -12.88 7.68
C ALA A 6 -27.42 -11.38 8.01
N LYS A 7 -28.23 -10.86 8.92
CA LYS A 7 -28.12 -9.48 9.40
C LYS A 7 -26.76 -9.21 10.07
N ALA A 8 -26.29 -10.14 10.91
CA ALA A 8 -25.00 -10.00 11.59
C ALA A 8 -23.83 -9.98 10.59
N VAL A 9 -23.84 -10.89 9.61
CA VAL A 9 -22.82 -10.94 8.55
C VAL A 9 -22.84 -9.67 7.71
N ILE A 10 -24.00 -9.21 7.25
CA ILE A 10 -24.12 -7.99 6.46
C ILE A 10 -23.60 -6.78 7.24
N LYS A 11 -24.03 -6.61 8.48
CA LYS A 11 -23.57 -5.50 9.34
C LYS A 11 -22.04 -5.52 9.52
N PHE A 12 -21.47 -6.71 9.66
CA PHE A 12 -20.01 -6.86 9.74
C PHE A 12 -19.35 -6.48 8.41
N MET A 13 -19.88 -6.95 7.27
CA MET A 13 -19.35 -6.65 5.95
C MET A 13 -19.41 -5.15 5.62
N GLU A 14 -20.48 -4.46 5.98
CA GLU A 14 -20.59 -2.99 5.85
C GLU A 14 -19.47 -2.27 6.60
N LYS A 15 -19.18 -2.71 7.84
CA LYS A 15 -18.09 -2.16 8.63
C LYS A 15 -16.72 -2.45 8.00
N TYR A 16 -16.55 -3.65 7.49
CA TYR A 16 -15.30 -4.08 6.85
C TYR A 16 -15.06 -3.32 5.56
N ASN A 17 -16.10 -3.15 4.73
CA ASN A 17 -16.04 -2.36 3.51
C ASN A 17 -15.68 -0.89 3.77
N LYS A 18 -16.21 -0.30 4.85
CA LYS A 18 -15.84 1.06 5.24
C LYS A 18 -14.34 1.19 5.56
N HIS A 19 -13.77 0.21 6.24
CA HIS A 19 -12.33 0.17 6.48
C HIS A 19 -11.53 0.06 5.17
N PHE A 20 -11.95 -0.79 4.23
CA PHE A 20 -11.29 -0.90 2.93
C PHE A 20 -11.41 0.38 2.09
N GLU A 21 -12.52 1.11 2.18
CA GLU A 21 -12.68 2.42 1.54
C GLU A 21 -11.68 3.43 2.09
N GLU A 22 -11.51 3.48 3.42
CA GLU A 22 -10.53 4.34 4.07
C GLU A 22 -9.09 3.96 3.66
N LEU A 23 -8.79 2.66 3.58
CA LEU A 23 -7.49 2.15 3.14
C LEU A 23 -7.23 2.45 1.65
N GLU A 24 -8.22 2.28 0.77
CA GLU A 24 -8.11 2.64 -0.65
C GLU A 24 -7.80 4.12 -0.82
N THR A 25 -8.50 4.98 -0.08
CA THR A 25 -8.25 6.42 -0.08
C THR A 25 -6.81 6.72 0.34
N PHE A 26 -6.34 6.10 1.41
CA PHE A 26 -4.99 6.29 1.91
C PHE A 26 -3.92 5.85 0.90
N VAL A 27 -4.04 4.66 0.30
CA VAL A 27 -3.03 4.19 -0.67
C VAL A 27 -3.04 5.01 -1.95
N SER A 28 -4.19 5.57 -2.35
CA SER A 28 -4.31 6.48 -3.50
C SER A 28 -3.60 7.80 -3.23
N GLU A 29 -3.77 8.39 -2.04
CA GLU A 29 -2.99 9.56 -1.60
C GLU A 29 -1.50 9.25 -1.58
N LYS A 30 -1.11 8.12 -0.98
CA LYS A 30 0.28 7.68 -0.90
C LYS A 30 0.93 7.57 -2.28
N LYS A 31 0.22 6.99 -3.26
CA LYS A 31 0.69 6.92 -4.65
C LYS A 31 0.99 8.30 -5.23
N ALA A 32 0.06 9.25 -5.06
CA ALA A 32 0.25 10.62 -5.55
C ALA A 32 1.47 11.30 -4.90
N LYS A 33 1.68 11.07 -3.60
CA LYS A 33 2.82 11.61 -2.84
C LYS A 33 4.16 10.98 -3.21
N VAL A 34 4.17 9.67 -3.50
CA VAL A 34 5.36 8.98 -4.04
C VAL A 34 5.72 9.53 -5.43
N ILE A 35 4.75 9.80 -6.28
CA ILE A 35 4.98 10.41 -7.59
C ILE A 35 5.60 11.80 -7.43
N ALA A 36 5.09 12.60 -6.49
CA ALA A 36 5.52 13.96 -6.23
C ALA A 36 6.82 14.10 -5.41
N ASP A 37 7.43 12.99 -4.97
CA ASP A 37 8.59 12.97 -4.05
C ASP A 37 8.36 13.72 -2.73
N ASP A 38 7.11 13.74 -2.24
CA ASP A 38 6.73 14.41 -0.99
C ASP A 38 7.13 13.55 0.23
N LEU A 39 8.43 13.54 0.52
CA LEU A 39 9.00 12.75 1.62
C LEU A 39 8.47 13.18 2.99
N VAL A 40 8.15 14.46 3.18
CA VAL A 40 7.61 14.97 4.45
C VAL A 40 6.26 14.33 4.72
N TRP A 41 5.35 14.37 3.74
CA TRP A 41 4.05 13.74 3.86
C TRP A 41 4.17 12.22 4.07
N LEU A 42 5.09 11.56 3.35
CA LEU A 42 5.28 10.11 3.48
C LEU A 42 5.72 9.72 4.89
N LEU A 43 6.64 10.47 5.50
CA LEU A 43 7.08 10.24 6.88
C LEU A 43 5.96 10.50 7.89
N ASP A 44 5.24 11.62 7.75
CA ASP A 44 4.14 11.98 8.65
C ASP A 44 2.97 10.98 8.56
N SER A 45 2.78 10.36 7.39
CA SER A 45 1.70 9.41 7.16
C SER A 45 1.93 8.01 7.76
N LEU A 46 3.15 7.68 8.20
CA LEU A 46 3.48 6.35 8.73
C LEU A 46 2.61 5.94 9.92
N VAL A 47 2.31 6.87 10.81
CA VAL A 47 1.44 6.60 11.98
C VAL A 47 0.02 6.29 11.54
N ARG A 48 -0.50 7.02 10.54
CA ARG A 48 -1.83 6.77 9.96
C ARG A 48 -1.86 5.40 9.26
N GLU A 49 -0.83 5.06 8.51
CA GLU A 49 -0.70 3.76 7.85
C GLU A 49 -0.71 2.61 8.86
N GLN A 50 0.10 2.73 9.91
CA GLN A 50 0.17 1.73 10.97
C GLN A 50 -1.18 1.55 11.67
N LYS A 51 -1.90 2.63 11.94
CA LYS A 51 -3.24 2.58 12.52
C LYS A 51 -4.21 1.80 11.62
N LEU A 52 -4.24 2.09 10.32
CA LEU A 52 -5.09 1.38 9.36
C LEU A 52 -4.78 -0.12 9.30
N VAL A 53 -3.50 -0.49 9.35
CA VAL A 53 -3.08 -1.91 9.39
C VAL A 53 -3.57 -2.59 10.67
N MET A 54 -3.42 -1.95 11.84
CA MET A 54 -3.89 -2.49 13.11
C MET A 54 -5.41 -2.66 13.13
N GLU A 55 -6.16 -1.67 12.66
CA GLU A 55 -7.63 -1.74 12.55
C GLU A 55 -8.08 -2.86 11.61
N GLY A 56 -7.37 -3.08 10.50
CA GLY A 56 -7.61 -4.20 9.58
C GLY A 56 -7.39 -5.55 10.25
N ASN A 57 -6.32 -5.71 11.01
CA ASN A 57 -6.03 -6.93 11.77
C ASN A 57 -7.11 -7.20 12.83
N ASP A 58 -7.54 -6.17 13.55
CA ASP A 58 -8.62 -6.30 14.54
C ASP A 58 -9.94 -6.71 13.89
N LEU A 59 -10.25 -6.18 12.71
CA LEU A 59 -11.43 -6.57 11.97
C LEU A 59 -11.34 -8.02 11.48
N GLU A 60 -10.18 -8.48 11.06
CA GLU A 60 -9.99 -9.88 10.65
C GLU A 60 -10.19 -10.85 11.82
N VAL A 61 -9.66 -10.53 13.01
CA VAL A 61 -9.91 -11.31 14.23
C VAL A 61 -11.41 -11.37 14.54
N LYS A 62 -12.10 -10.24 14.46
CA LYS A 62 -13.55 -10.18 14.68
C LYS A 62 -14.35 -10.95 13.62
N ARG A 63 -13.89 -10.93 12.36
CA ARG A 63 -14.49 -11.74 11.29
C ARG A 63 -14.39 -13.22 11.60
N MET A 64 -13.20 -13.67 11.98
CA MET A 64 -12.97 -15.08 12.32
C MET A 64 -13.86 -15.52 13.48
N ALA A 65 -13.92 -14.75 14.56
CA ALA A 65 -14.75 -15.05 15.72
C ALA A 65 -16.25 -15.10 15.34
N LEU A 66 -16.74 -14.13 14.58
CA LEU A 66 -18.13 -14.12 14.11
C LEU A 66 -18.44 -15.34 13.23
N PHE A 67 -17.54 -15.68 12.30
CA PHE A 67 -17.76 -16.81 11.40
C PHE A 67 -17.71 -18.16 12.13
N GLU A 68 -16.88 -18.25 13.16
CA GLU A 68 -16.85 -19.40 14.07
C GLU A 68 -18.16 -19.57 14.84
N GLU A 69 -18.61 -18.50 15.49
CA GLU A 69 -19.89 -18.47 16.22
C GLU A 69 -21.07 -18.86 15.33
N LEU A 70 -21.07 -18.42 14.09
CA LEU A 70 -22.14 -18.72 13.12
C LEU A 70 -21.98 -20.07 12.40
N GLY A 71 -20.89 -20.80 12.62
CA GLY A 71 -20.60 -22.07 11.96
C GLY A 71 -20.40 -21.96 10.44
N ILE A 72 -19.85 -20.82 9.97
CA ILE A 72 -19.65 -20.53 8.54
C ILE A 72 -18.19 -20.37 8.14
N ILE A 73 -17.26 -20.75 9.03
CA ILE A 73 -15.82 -20.76 8.71
C ILE A 73 -15.55 -21.58 7.45
N GLY A 74 -14.68 -21.07 6.60
CA GLY A 74 -14.25 -21.73 5.35
C GLY A 74 -15.26 -21.66 4.21
N LYS A 75 -16.45 -21.14 4.43
CA LYS A 75 -17.43 -20.94 3.34
C LYS A 75 -17.00 -19.80 2.43
N LYS A 76 -17.04 -20.04 1.13
CA LYS A 76 -16.82 -19.01 0.11
C LYS A 76 -18.01 -18.05 0.02
N ALA A 77 -17.77 -16.82 -0.45
CA ALA A 77 -18.81 -15.80 -0.63
C ALA A 77 -20.04 -16.35 -1.40
N LYS A 78 -19.82 -17.09 -2.48
CA LYS A 78 -20.92 -17.72 -3.26
C LYS A 78 -21.79 -18.65 -2.41
N GLN A 79 -21.19 -19.44 -1.52
CA GLN A 79 -21.92 -20.34 -0.63
C GLN A 79 -22.73 -19.56 0.42
N LEU A 80 -22.12 -18.53 1.02
CA LEU A 80 -22.81 -17.65 1.97
C LEU A 80 -24.02 -16.97 1.32
N ILE A 81 -23.86 -16.46 0.10
CA ILE A 81 -24.95 -15.83 -0.65
C ILE A 81 -26.07 -16.84 -0.97
N SER A 82 -25.73 -18.07 -1.41
CA SER A 82 -26.72 -19.08 -1.74
C SER A 82 -27.52 -19.56 -0.52
N GLU A 83 -26.89 -19.62 0.65
CA GLU A 83 -27.53 -20.02 1.91
C GLU A 83 -28.24 -18.86 2.63
N CYS A 84 -28.09 -17.64 2.12
CA CYS A 84 -28.69 -16.44 2.71
C CYS A 84 -30.21 -16.41 2.42
N PRO A 85 -31.04 -16.01 3.40
CA PRO A 85 -32.44 -15.76 3.16
C PRO A 85 -32.66 -14.79 2.00
N GLU A 86 -33.69 -15.03 1.19
CA GLU A 86 -33.90 -14.35 -0.09
C GLU A 86 -33.93 -12.82 0.04
N GLU A 87 -34.60 -12.32 1.08
CA GLU A 87 -34.69 -10.88 1.36
C GLU A 87 -33.35 -10.18 1.62
N TYR A 88 -32.30 -10.91 2.05
CA TYR A 88 -30.98 -10.38 2.36
C TYR A 88 -29.91 -10.74 1.31
N ARG A 89 -30.23 -11.66 0.39
CA ARG A 89 -29.28 -12.21 -0.58
C ARG A 89 -28.65 -11.14 -1.46
N ALA A 90 -29.47 -10.24 -2.00
CA ALA A 90 -29.00 -9.15 -2.86
C ALA A 90 -28.05 -8.20 -2.11
N LYS A 91 -28.39 -7.86 -0.86
CA LYS A 91 -27.57 -6.99 -0.04
C LYS A 91 -26.23 -7.63 0.32
N LEU A 92 -26.23 -8.90 0.74
CA LEU A 92 -25.01 -9.64 1.03
C LEU A 92 -24.11 -9.76 -0.21
N ALA A 93 -24.70 -10.04 -1.37
CA ALA A 93 -23.95 -10.10 -2.63
C ALA A 93 -23.30 -8.77 -2.97
N LEU A 94 -24.00 -7.66 -2.78
CA LEU A 94 -23.45 -6.31 -3.01
C LEU A 94 -22.25 -6.02 -2.10
N GLU A 95 -22.36 -6.35 -0.81
CA GLU A 95 -21.25 -6.17 0.14
C GLU A 95 -20.02 -7.01 -0.22
N CYS A 96 -20.23 -8.28 -0.63
CA CYS A 96 -19.12 -9.13 -1.10
C CYS A 96 -18.43 -8.56 -2.34
N VAL A 97 -19.19 -8.12 -3.35
CA VAL A 97 -18.67 -7.53 -4.57
C VAL A 97 -17.93 -6.22 -4.28
N SER A 98 -18.44 -5.40 -3.36
CA SER A 98 -17.77 -4.16 -2.95
C SER A 98 -16.42 -4.44 -2.31
N MET A 99 -16.35 -5.42 -1.41
CA MET A 99 -15.12 -5.85 -0.76
C MET A 99 -14.08 -6.33 -1.78
N GLU A 100 -14.47 -7.18 -2.72
CA GLU A 100 -13.57 -7.67 -3.77
C GLU A 100 -12.99 -6.50 -4.60
N LYS A 101 -13.82 -5.53 -4.97
CA LYS A 101 -13.39 -4.34 -5.72
C LYS A 101 -12.39 -3.49 -4.94
N TYR A 102 -12.62 -3.25 -3.65
CA TYR A 102 -11.69 -2.50 -2.80
C TYR A 102 -10.35 -3.22 -2.71
N ILE A 103 -10.36 -4.51 -2.41
CA ILE A 103 -9.15 -5.33 -2.30
C ILE A 103 -8.34 -5.29 -3.61
N ASP A 104 -8.99 -5.46 -4.76
CA ASP A 104 -8.33 -5.42 -6.06
C ASP A 104 -7.69 -4.06 -6.36
N ARG A 105 -8.40 -2.96 -6.05
CA ARG A 105 -7.86 -1.61 -6.25
C ARG A 105 -6.68 -1.33 -5.33
N ILE A 106 -6.78 -1.69 -4.06
CA ILE A 106 -5.69 -1.54 -3.09
C ILE A 106 -4.45 -2.31 -3.56
N LYS A 107 -4.61 -3.57 -3.97
CA LYS A 107 -3.52 -4.40 -4.48
C LYS A 107 -2.84 -3.78 -5.70
N ARG A 108 -3.63 -3.31 -6.68
CA ARG A 108 -3.10 -2.65 -7.90
C ARG A 108 -2.35 -1.37 -7.54
N THR A 109 -2.95 -0.52 -6.70
CA THR A 109 -2.32 0.75 -6.30
C THR A 109 -1.02 0.50 -5.53
N ASN A 110 -0.96 -0.50 -4.65
CA ASN A 110 0.27 -0.86 -3.96
C ASN A 110 1.34 -1.41 -4.93
N ALA A 111 0.97 -2.22 -5.91
CA ALA A 111 1.88 -2.69 -6.94
C ALA A 111 2.46 -1.52 -7.77
N ASP A 112 1.62 -0.58 -8.15
CA ASP A 112 2.05 0.65 -8.85
C ASP A 112 3.03 1.46 -8.01
N ILE A 113 2.78 1.61 -6.70
CA ILE A 113 3.68 2.33 -5.78
C ILE A 113 5.06 1.66 -5.77
N ILE A 114 5.11 0.34 -5.63
CA ILE A 114 6.38 -0.42 -5.62
C ILE A 114 7.11 -0.21 -6.94
N GLU A 115 6.45 -0.34 -8.08
CA GLU A 115 7.05 -0.14 -9.40
C GLU A 115 7.62 1.28 -9.58
N ILE A 116 6.89 2.31 -9.12
CA ILE A 116 7.35 3.70 -9.19
C ILE A 116 8.61 3.89 -8.34
N ILE A 117 8.63 3.36 -7.12
CA ILE A 117 9.79 3.44 -6.22
C ILE A 117 11.01 2.74 -6.85
N GLU A 118 10.84 1.54 -7.36
CA GLU A 118 11.93 0.77 -8.01
C GLU A 118 12.51 1.51 -9.22
N ARG A 119 11.66 2.10 -10.06
CA ARG A 119 12.11 2.93 -11.19
C ARG A 119 12.89 4.15 -10.74
N LYS A 120 12.42 4.87 -9.70
CA LYS A 120 13.14 6.04 -9.15
C LYS A 120 14.49 5.66 -8.59
N LEU A 121 14.60 4.57 -7.84
CA LEU A 121 15.86 4.07 -7.31
C LEU A 121 16.84 3.68 -8.43
N SER A 122 16.38 2.98 -9.46
CA SER A 122 17.21 2.61 -10.62
C SER A 122 17.76 3.84 -11.36
N ILE A 123 16.97 4.90 -11.50
CA ILE A 123 17.42 6.15 -12.11
C ILE A 123 18.50 6.82 -11.23
N GLN A 124 18.30 6.88 -9.92
CA GLN A 124 19.26 7.44 -8.99
C GLN A 124 20.60 6.69 -9.02
N GLU A 125 20.58 5.36 -9.04
CA GLU A 125 21.79 4.54 -9.16
C GLU A 125 22.55 4.81 -10.46
N LYS A 126 21.85 4.90 -11.60
CA LYS A 126 22.46 5.21 -12.89
C LYS A 126 23.11 6.59 -12.89
N LEU A 127 22.47 7.60 -12.29
CA LEU A 127 23.02 8.94 -12.16
C LEU A 127 24.23 8.99 -11.23
N ALA A 128 24.20 8.25 -10.11
CA ALA A 128 25.32 8.17 -9.17
C ALA A 128 26.56 7.48 -9.77
N ASN A 129 26.35 6.51 -10.67
CA ASN A 129 27.40 5.73 -11.32
C ASN A 129 27.91 6.38 -12.64
N GLN A 130 27.34 7.52 -13.07
CA GLN A 130 27.91 8.25 -14.22
C GLN A 130 29.32 8.79 -13.88
N PRO A 131 30.32 8.57 -14.76
CA PRO A 131 31.61 9.18 -14.57
C PRO A 131 31.42 10.70 -14.58
N ARG A 132 31.82 11.35 -13.47
CA ARG A 132 31.87 12.81 -13.42
C ARG A 132 32.77 13.26 -14.53
N SER A 133 32.21 13.91 -15.55
CA SER A 133 33.06 14.57 -16.56
C SER A 133 33.95 15.55 -15.81
N THR A 134 35.26 15.39 -15.94
CA THR A 134 36.21 16.36 -15.44
C THR A 134 35.88 17.68 -16.13
N MET A 135 35.32 18.64 -15.40
CA MET A 135 35.20 20.01 -15.86
C MET A 135 36.63 20.53 -16.05
N ASP A 136 37.09 20.53 -17.29
CA ASP A 136 38.33 21.25 -17.67
C ASP A 136 38.04 22.74 -17.49
N THR A 137 38.48 23.30 -16.37
CA THR A 137 38.46 24.74 -16.16
C THR A 137 39.62 25.36 -16.94
N TYR A 138 39.30 26.09 -18.00
CA TYR A 138 40.28 26.91 -18.70
C TYR A 138 40.56 28.16 -17.87
N THR A 139 41.79 28.30 -17.38
CA THR A 139 42.28 29.57 -16.87
C THR A 139 42.73 30.43 -18.05
N GLY A 140 42.49 31.75 -18.00
CA GLY A 140 42.68 32.70 -19.10
C GLY A 140 44.14 32.85 -19.65
N LYS A 141 45.01 31.89 -19.41
CA LYS A 141 46.36 31.78 -19.95
C LYS A 141 46.65 30.47 -20.71
N GLY A 142 45.61 29.72 -21.09
CA GLY A 142 45.79 28.55 -21.95
C GLY A 142 46.45 27.31 -21.34
N ASN A 143 46.71 27.27 -20.03
CA ASN A 143 47.28 26.10 -19.38
C ASN A 143 46.22 25.24 -18.72
N LYS A 144 46.16 23.94 -19.07
CA LYS A 144 45.31 22.92 -18.43
C LYS A 144 45.86 22.57 -17.04
N VAL A 145 45.13 22.88 -15.98
CA VAL A 145 45.45 22.41 -14.64
C VAL A 145 44.62 21.17 -14.34
N ARG A 146 45.22 19.99 -14.34
CA ARG A 146 44.62 18.76 -13.85
C ARG A 146 44.61 18.77 -12.32
N LYS A 147 43.45 18.93 -11.70
CA LYS A 147 43.29 18.63 -10.27
C LYS A 147 43.13 17.13 -10.10
N HIS A 148 44.14 16.45 -9.55
CA HIS A 148 43.99 15.12 -9.00
C HIS A 148 43.17 15.22 -7.72
N ASN A 149 41.95 14.67 -7.72
CA ASN A 149 41.22 14.39 -6.49
C ASN A 149 41.79 13.09 -5.89
N THR A 150 42.65 13.22 -4.89
CA THR A 150 42.94 12.11 -3.99
C THR A 150 41.70 11.84 -3.15
N SER A 151 40.98 10.76 -3.46
CA SER A 151 39.94 10.20 -2.60
C SER A 151 40.61 9.63 -1.34
N GLY A 152 40.66 10.42 -0.27
CA GLY A 152 40.98 9.93 1.06
C GLY A 152 39.86 9.06 1.55
N GLY A 153 40.07 7.74 1.54
CA GLY A 153 39.19 6.79 2.21
C GLY A 153 39.26 7.05 3.71
N PHE A 154 38.08 7.26 4.30
CA PHE A 154 37.89 7.26 5.75
C PHE A 154 37.08 6.00 6.11
N PHE A 155 37.81 4.90 6.30
CA PHE A 155 37.33 3.80 7.16
C PHE A 155 38.45 3.55 8.17
N GLY A 156 38.28 4.15 9.36
CA GLY A 156 39.00 3.78 10.56
C GLY A 156 38.22 2.72 11.29
N GLU A 157 38.87 1.58 11.52
CA GLU A 157 38.47 0.56 12.45
C GLU A 157 38.32 1.11 13.88
N VAL A 158 37.22 0.75 14.56
CA VAL A 158 37.25 0.17 15.93
C VAL A 158 35.99 -0.68 16.06
#